data_5d641e21c90a2f45b12a076470d9e259
#
_entry.id   5d641e21c90a2f45b12a076470d9e259
#
_cell.length_a   1.000
_cell.length_b   1.000
_cell.length_c   1.000
_cell.angle_alpha   90.00
_cell.angle_beta   90.00
_cell.angle_gamma   90.00
#
_symmetry.space_group_name_H-M   'P 1'
#
loop_
_entity.id
_entity.type
_entity.pdbx_description
1 polymer ?
#
loop_
_entity_poly.entity_id
_entity_poly.type
_entity_poly.pdbx_seq_one_letter_code
_entity_poly.pdbx_strand_id
1 'polypeptide(L)'
;MNHAANTNLFARLFDGLDDPSRLAIETHDGQRITYGDLVARAGQMANVLVSRGVKPGDRVAAQTEKSVSGLVLYLATVRAGGVYLPLNTAYTLNELDYFIGDAEPTVVVCDPSKAEGIGALAAKVGAKVETLDASGRGSLTDAADKAETAFITVPRAPDDLAAILYTSGTTGRSKGAMLSHDNLASNSLTLIDYWRFTRDDVLIHALPIYHTHGLFVASNVTLFARASMIFLPKLDPDLIINLMARATVLMGVPTFYTRLLQNPRLSKETTSHMRLFISGSAPLLADTHREWFARTGHAVLERYGMTETNMNTSNPYAGERVPGAVGFPLPGVSVRVTDPETGKELARDDIGMIEVKGPNVFKGYWRMPEKTKSEFRPDGFFITGDLGKIDPQGYVHIVGRGKDLVISGGFNVYPKEIESEIDAMPGVVESAVIGVPHADFGEGVTAVVVRQPGADVSEVGVLKGLDGRLAKFKMPKRVFVVDELPRNTMGKVQKNVLRDQYKDIYTK
;
A
#
# COMPACT_ATOMS: atom_id res chain seq x y z
N MET A 1 -39.36 13.72 -5.69
CA MET A 1 -38.05 14.10 -5.10
C MET A 1 -37.03 13.13 -5.65
N ASN A 2 -36.16 13.60 -6.54
CA ASN A 2 -35.02 12.78 -6.95
C ASN A 2 -34.12 12.61 -5.72
N HIS A 3 -34.20 11.47 -5.04
CA HIS A 3 -33.16 11.10 -4.07
C HIS A 3 -31.86 10.95 -4.85
N ALA A 4 -30.95 11.91 -4.69
CA ALA A 4 -29.60 11.71 -5.14
C ALA A 4 -29.12 10.34 -4.60
N ALA A 5 -28.60 9.51 -5.48
CA ALA A 5 -28.14 8.18 -5.09
C ALA A 5 -27.18 8.31 -3.90
N ASN A 6 -27.37 7.50 -2.87
CA ASN A 6 -26.47 7.47 -1.71
C ASN A 6 -25.08 7.07 -2.16
N THR A 7 -24.11 7.98 -2.04
CA THR A 7 -22.72 7.74 -2.47
C THR A 7 -21.83 7.18 -1.36
N ASN A 8 -22.42 6.85 -0.20
CA ASN A 8 -21.72 6.11 0.84
C ASN A 8 -21.07 4.85 0.25
N LEU A 9 -19.79 4.64 0.52
CA LEU A 9 -19.04 3.52 -0.05
C LEU A 9 -19.67 2.16 0.30
N PHE A 10 -20.23 2.00 1.50
CA PHE A 10 -20.95 0.78 1.86
C PHE A 10 -22.18 0.57 0.99
N ALA A 11 -22.98 1.63 0.74
CA ALA A 11 -24.12 1.56 -0.16
C ALA A 11 -23.66 1.16 -1.57
N ARG A 12 -22.62 1.79 -2.10
CA ARG A 12 -22.06 1.45 -3.41
C ARG A 12 -21.54 0.01 -3.48
N LEU A 13 -21.00 -0.53 -2.37
CA LEU A 13 -20.52 -1.92 -2.30
C LEU A 13 -21.66 -2.93 -2.23
N PHE A 14 -22.78 -2.65 -1.57
CA PHE A 14 -23.76 -3.67 -1.20
C PHE A 14 -25.18 -3.40 -1.69
N ASP A 15 -25.54 -2.16 -2.08
CA ASP A 15 -26.86 -1.90 -2.65
C ASP A 15 -27.02 -2.67 -3.98
N GLY A 16 -28.21 -3.22 -4.21
CA GLY A 16 -28.48 -4.05 -5.37
C GLY A 16 -27.79 -5.43 -5.34
N LEU A 17 -27.46 -5.93 -4.16
CA LEU A 17 -26.95 -7.30 -3.99
C LEU A 17 -27.99 -8.32 -4.46
N ASP A 18 -27.68 -9.00 -5.57
CA ASP A 18 -28.58 -9.94 -6.24
C ASP A 18 -28.62 -11.33 -5.57
N ASP A 19 -27.51 -11.72 -4.92
CA ASP A 19 -27.35 -13.01 -4.25
C ASP A 19 -26.65 -12.84 -2.90
N PRO A 20 -27.40 -12.61 -1.80
CA PRO A 20 -26.84 -12.53 -0.46
C PRO A 20 -26.16 -13.81 0.05
N SER A 21 -26.53 -14.98 -0.53
CA SER A 21 -25.96 -16.28 -0.13
C SER A 21 -24.60 -16.55 -0.74
N ARG A 22 -24.17 -15.71 -1.72
CA ARG A 22 -22.88 -15.85 -2.37
C ARG A 22 -21.74 -15.73 -1.37
N LEU A 23 -20.74 -16.61 -1.50
CA LEU A 23 -19.53 -16.56 -0.68
C LEU A 23 -18.74 -15.29 -0.96
N ALA A 24 -18.45 -14.52 0.09
CA ALA A 24 -17.59 -13.35 0.05
C ALA A 24 -16.18 -13.67 0.59
N ILE A 25 -16.12 -14.37 1.73
CA ILE A 25 -14.86 -14.68 2.42
C ILE A 25 -14.85 -16.14 2.84
N GLU A 26 -13.71 -16.80 2.58
CA GLU A 26 -13.33 -18.05 3.22
C GLU A 26 -12.06 -17.80 4.02
N THR A 27 -12.06 -18.15 5.28
CA THR A 27 -10.88 -18.01 6.14
C THR A 27 -9.96 -19.24 5.99
N HIS A 28 -8.72 -19.12 6.47
CA HIS A 28 -7.74 -20.21 6.41
C HIS A 28 -8.14 -21.45 7.23
N ASP A 29 -8.99 -21.28 8.23
CA ASP A 29 -9.56 -22.36 9.07
C ASP A 29 -10.92 -22.87 8.56
N GLY A 30 -11.32 -22.45 7.35
CA GLY A 30 -12.50 -22.96 6.64
C GLY A 30 -13.83 -22.29 7.00
N GLN A 31 -13.82 -21.19 7.78
CA GLN A 31 -15.03 -20.41 8.02
C GLN A 31 -15.50 -19.74 6.72
N ARG A 32 -16.79 -19.83 6.42
CA ARG A 32 -17.39 -19.27 5.20
C ARG A 32 -18.36 -18.16 5.56
N ILE A 33 -18.14 -16.99 4.99
CA ILE A 33 -18.93 -15.77 5.24
C ILE A 33 -19.51 -15.32 3.89
N THR A 34 -20.82 -15.21 3.84
CA THR A 34 -21.55 -14.75 2.65
C THR A 34 -21.59 -13.23 2.60
N TYR A 35 -22.01 -12.68 1.46
CA TYR A 35 -22.30 -11.26 1.32
C TYR A 35 -23.40 -10.79 2.28
N GLY A 36 -24.43 -11.62 2.46
CA GLY A 36 -25.50 -11.39 3.44
C GLY A 36 -24.98 -11.32 4.88
N ASP A 37 -24.06 -12.23 5.24
CA ASP A 37 -23.42 -12.22 6.55
C ASP A 37 -22.61 -10.93 6.77
N LEU A 38 -21.89 -10.46 5.75
CA LEU A 38 -21.15 -9.18 5.85
C LEU A 38 -22.08 -8.01 6.08
N VAL A 39 -23.21 -7.95 5.36
CA VAL A 39 -24.23 -6.90 5.54
C VAL A 39 -24.84 -6.96 6.93
N ALA A 40 -25.21 -8.15 7.40
CA ALA A 40 -25.81 -8.33 8.73
C ALA A 40 -24.83 -7.93 9.86
N ARG A 41 -23.61 -8.46 9.83
CA ARG A 41 -22.57 -8.14 10.83
C ARG A 41 -22.16 -6.66 10.79
N ALA A 42 -22.09 -6.05 9.60
CA ALA A 42 -21.82 -4.62 9.49
C ALA A 42 -22.97 -3.79 10.06
N GLY A 43 -24.22 -4.25 9.98
CA GLY A 43 -25.37 -3.62 10.64
C GLY A 43 -25.26 -3.68 12.16
N GLN A 44 -24.97 -4.85 12.71
CA GLN A 44 -24.76 -5.05 14.14
C GLN A 44 -23.66 -4.13 14.70
N MET A 45 -22.46 -4.14 14.06
CA MET A 45 -21.36 -3.27 14.49
C MET A 45 -21.68 -1.78 14.33
N ALA A 46 -22.39 -1.39 13.25
CA ALA A 46 -22.79 0.00 13.07
C ALA A 46 -23.73 0.48 14.17
N ASN A 47 -24.69 -0.36 14.60
CA ASN A 47 -25.53 -0.08 15.75
C ASN A 47 -24.72 0.11 17.04
N VAL A 48 -23.70 -0.74 17.28
CA VAL A 48 -22.79 -0.57 18.42
C VAL A 48 -22.02 0.73 18.33
N LEU A 49 -21.40 1.05 17.17
CA LEU A 49 -20.64 2.29 16.99
C LEU A 49 -21.49 3.53 17.26
N VAL A 50 -22.73 3.57 16.75
CA VAL A 50 -23.66 4.67 17.00
C VAL A 50 -24.04 4.73 18.50
N SER A 51 -24.26 3.60 19.17
CA SER A 51 -24.51 3.56 20.61
C SER A 51 -23.33 4.05 21.46
N ARG A 52 -22.11 3.97 20.90
CA ARG A 52 -20.90 4.53 21.49
C ARG A 52 -20.73 6.03 21.19
N GLY A 53 -21.61 6.62 20.40
CA GLY A 53 -21.67 8.05 20.13
C GLY A 53 -21.07 8.45 18.78
N VAL A 54 -20.73 7.49 17.92
CA VAL A 54 -20.24 7.79 16.56
C VAL A 54 -21.32 8.46 15.74
N LYS A 55 -21.00 9.60 15.18
CA LYS A 55 -21.85 10.41 14.28
C LYS A 55 -21.20 10.46 12.89
N PRO A 56 -21.95 10.82 11.85
CA PRO A 56 -21.38 11.04 10.52
C PRO A 56 -20.19 12.01 10.54
N GLY A 57 -19.06 11.58 9.98
CA GLY A 57 -17.80 12.33 9.98
C GLY A 57 -16.88 12.09 11.19
N ASP A 58 -17.34 11.41 12.23
CA ASP A 58 -16.49 11.02 13.36
C ASP A 58 -15.50 9.91 12.97
N ARG A 59 -14.33 9.93 13.62
CA ARG A 59 -13.28 8.95 13.37
C ARG A 59 -13.44 7.75 14.29
N VAL A 60 -13.27 6.56 13.68
CA VAL A 60 -13.15 5.29 14.40
C VAL A 60 -11.75 4.75 14.12
N ALA A 61 -10.89 4.79 15.12
CA ALA A 61 -9.53 4.27 15.02
C ALA A 61 -9.49 2.78 15.33
N ALA A 62 -8.70 2.01 14.57
CA ALA A 62 -8.57 0.57 14.74
C ALA A 62 -7.10 0.14 14.69
N GLN A 63 -6.57 -0.37 15.81
CA GLN A 63 -5.28 -1.06 15.88
C GLN A 63 -5.52 -2.52 16.24
N THR A 64 -5.97 -3.29 15.25
CA THR A 64 -6.36 -4.69 15.42
C THR A 64 -5.63 -5.58 14.43
N GLU A 65 -5.39 -6.81 14.81
CA GLU A 65 -4.88 -7.82 13.90
C GLU A 65 -5.90 -8.11 12.78
N LYS A 66 -5.39 -8.60 11.66
CA LYS A 66 -6.22 -8.92 10.52
C LYS A 66 -7.19 -10.07 10.84
N SER A 67 -8.48 -9.77 10.82
CA SER A 67 -9.56 -10.70 11.00
C SER A 67 -10.79 -10.30 10.18
N VAL A 68 -11.74 -11.21 10.02
CA VAL A 68 -13.03 -10.89 9.36
C VAL A 68 -13.74 -9.77 10.12
N SER A 69 -13.74 -9.82 11.46
CA SER A 69 -14.35 -8.78 12.29
C SER A 69 -13.66 -7.43 12.11
N GLY A 70 -12.33 -7.40 11.89
CA GLY A 70 -11.60 -6.17 11.56
C GLY A 70 -12.03 -5.57 10.22
N LEU A 71 -12.28 -6.40 9.19
CA LEU A 71 -12.83 -5.94 7.92
C LEU A 71 -14.29 -5.47 8.07
N VAL A 72 -15.09 -6.18 8.85
CA VAL A 72 -16.48 -5.78 9.17
C VAL A 72 -16.51 -4.45 9.93
N LEU A 73 -15.55 -4.18 10.82
CA LEU A 73 -15.43 -2.89 11.51
C LEU A 73 -15.23 -1.73 10.53
N TYR A 74 -14.38 -1.91 9.50
CA TYR A 74 -14.24 -0.94 8.42
C TYR A 74 -15.59 -0.70 7.73
N LEU A 75 -16.26 -1.76 7.30
CA LEU A 75 -17.55 -1.67 6.60
C LEU A 75 -18.63 -1.01 7.48
N ALA A 76 -18.69 -1.36 8.76
CA ALA A 76 -19.62 -0.81 9.73
C ALA A 76 -19.39 0.69 9.99
N THR A 77 -18.10 1.09 10.11
CA THR A 77 -17.74 2.51 10.29
C THR A 77 -18.21 3.34 9.11
N VAL A 78 -17.93 2.89 7.89
CA VAL A 78 -18.34 3.58 6.67
C VAL A 78 -19.87 3.57 6.54
N ARG A 79 -20.53 2.45 6.87
CA ARG A 79 -22.01 2.33 6.86
C ARG A 79 -22.66 3.32 7.80
N ALA A 80 -22.09 3.52 8.99
CA ALA A 80 -22.55 4.51 9.97
C ALA A 80 -22.22 5.96 9.58
N GLY A 81 -21.56 6.18 8.42
CA GLY A 81 -21.12 7.50 7.96
C GLY A 81 -19.88 8.01 8.66
N GLY A 82 -19.20 7.17 9.46
CA GLY A 82 -17.95 7.48 10.14
C GLY A 82 -16.75 7.41 9.19
N VAL A 83 -15.61 7.90 9.67
CA VAL A 83 -14.32 7.92 8.98
C VAL A 83 -13.41 6.84 9.60
N TYR A 84 -13.06 5.84 8.83
CA TYR A 84 -12.22 4.73 9.30
C TYR A 84 -10.74 5.13 9.36
N LEU A 85 -10.11 4.86 10.49
CA LEU A 85 -8.70 5.18 10.74
C LEU A 85 -7.93 3.91 11.10
N PRO A 86 -7.47 3.12 10.13
CA PRO A 86 -6.66 1.94 10.40
C PRO A 86 -5.26 2.34 10.85
N LEU A 87 -4.80 1.72 11.95
CA LEU A 87 -3.48 1.91 12.53
C LEU A 87 -2.69 0.61 12.47
N ASN A 88 -1.41 0.70 12.10
CA ASN A 88 -0.52 -0.44 12.06
C ASN A 88 -0.38 -1.06 13.45
N THR A 89 -0.52 -2.38 13.55
CA THR A 89 -0.42 -3.14 14.80
C THR A 89 0.96 -3.05 15.46
N ALA A 90 1.99 -2.69 14.69
CA ALA A 90 3.34 -2.48 15.18
C ALA A 90 3.59 -1.09 15.80
N TYR A 91 2.65 -0.14 15.68
CA TYR A 91 2.83 1.17 16.30
C TYR A 91 2.89 1.08 17.81
N THR A 92 3.87 1.78 18.37
CA THR A 92 4.07 1.91 19.82
C THR A 92 3.05 2.86 20.44
N LEU A 93 2.92 2.81 21.77
CA LEU A 93 2.04 3.77 22.48
C LEU A 93 2.43 5.23 22.24
N ASN A 94 3.72 5.51 22.08
CA ASN A 94 4.20 6.86 21.80
C ASN A 94 3.74 7.36 20.41
N GLU A 95 3.75 6.50 19.40
CA GLU A 95 3.21 6.83 18.06
C GLU A 95 1.69 6.96 18.10
N LEU A 96 1.01 6.07 18.84
CA LEU A 96 -0.44 6.11 19.00
C LEU A 96 -0.91 7.36 19.74
N ASP A 97 -0.14 7.89 20.70
CA ASP A 97 -0.45 9.16 21.37
C ASP A 97 -0.59 10.29 20.35
N TYR A 98 0.31 10.33 19.38
CA TYR A 98 0.21 11.30 18.29
C TYR A 98 -1.02 11.06 17.40
N PHE A 99 -1.24 9.83 16.92
CA PHE A 99 -2.34 9.55 15.98
C PHE A 99 -3.72 9.74 16.63
N ILE A 100 -3.89 9.29 17.85
CA ILE A 100 -5.14 9.43 18.61
C ILE A 100 -5.37 10.92 18.96
N GLY A 101 -4.32 11.62 19.38
CA GLY A 101 -4.39 13.04 19.71
C GLY A 101 -4.69 13.93 18.49
N ASP A 102 -4.13 13.61 17.31
CA ASP A 102 -4.35 14.37 16.09
C ASP A 102 -5.72 14.07 15.45
N ALA A 103 -6.12 12.81 15.40
CA ALA A 103 -7.39 12.39 14.80
C ALA A 103 -8.60 12.61 15.71
N GLU A 104 -8.43 12.63 17.05
CA GLU A 104 -9.50 12.73 18.05
C GLU A 104 -10.68 11.76 17.71
N PRO A 105 -10.44 10.45 17.67
CA PRO A 105 -11.50 9.48 17.35
C PRO A 105 -12.58 9.45 18.45
N THR A 106 -13.82 9.15 18.07
CA THR A 106 -14.91 8.89 19.04
C THR A 106 -14.78 7.50 19.65
N VAL A 107 -14.28 6.53 18.86
CA VAL A 107 -14.04 5.15 19.30
C VAL A 107 -12.65 4.72 18.86
N VAL A 108 -11.94 4.04 19.75
CA VAL A 108 -10.70 3.32 19.44
C VAL A 108 -10.92 1.84 19.67
N VAL A 109 -10.64 1.02 18.66
CA VAL A 109 -10.72 -0.44 18.76
C VAL A 109 -9.30 -1.01 18.76
N CYS A 110 -8.97 -1.84 19.74
CA CYS A 110 -7.63 -2.38 19.89
C CYS A 110 -7.63 -3.84 20.38
N ASP A 111 -6.47 -4.48 20.30
CA ASP A 111 -6.29 -5.79 20.93
C ASP A 111 -6.50 -5.70 22.44
N PRO A 112 -7.17 -6.67 23.08
CA PRO A 112 -7.39 -6.68 24.54
C PRO A 112 -6.11 -6.50 25.36
N SER A 113 -4.99 -7.05 24.91
CA SER A 113 -3.68 -6.92 25.58
C SER A 113 -3.13 -5.49 25.61
N LYS A 114 -3.62 -4.62 24.73
CA LYS A 114 -3.22 -3.21 24.60
C LYS A 114 -4.23 -2.24 25.19
N ALA A 115 -5.38 -2.75 25.68
CA ALA A 115 -6.52 -1.94 26.09
C ALA A 115 -6.21 -0.94 27.22
N GLU A 116 -5.37 -1.31 28.20
CA GLU A 116 -4.97 -0.43 29.29
C GLU A 116 -4.17 0.78 28.77
N GLY A 117 -3.11 0.52 28.00
CA GLY A 117 -2.26 1.59 27.47
C GLY A 117 -2.99 2.50 26.49
N ILE A 118 -3.76 1.92 25.56
CA ILE A 118 -4.55 2.68 24.58
C ILE A 118 -5.71 3.40 25.28
N GLY A 119 -6.30 2.80 26.32
CA GLY A 119 -7.33 3.42 27.14
C GLY A 119 -6.89 4.72 27.78
N ALA A 120 -5.65 4.76 28.29
CA ALA A 120 -5.06 5.99 28.83
C ALA A 120 -4.90 7.10 27.76
N LEU A 121 -4.55 6.72 26.52
CA LEU A 121 -4.45 7.67 25.40
C LEU A 121 -5.84 8.13 24.94
N ALA A 122 -6.79 7.22 24.80
CA ALA A 122 -8.16 7.49 24.40
C ALA A 122 -8.87 8.44 25.36
N ALA A 123 -8.62 8.30 26.68
CA ALA A 123 -9.18 9.17 27.70
C ALA A 123 -8.78 10.64 27.52
N LYS A 124 -7.60 10.93 26.99
CA LYS A 124 -7.13 12.32 26.75
C LYS A 124 -8.02 13.07 25.75
N VAL A 125 -8.65 12.34 24.83
CA VAL A 125 -9.51 12.90 23.77
C VAL A 125 -11.00 12.54 23.98
N GLY A 126 -11.35 11.90 25.11
CA GLY A 126 -12.71 11.48 25.41
C GLY A 126 -13.24 10.31 24.57
N ALA A 127 -12.35 9.56 23.92
CA ALA A 127 -12.72 8.41 23.09
C ALA A 127 -13.10 7.19 23.94
N LYS A 128 -14.07 6.40 23.47
CA LYS A 128 -14.41 5.11 24.03
C LYS A 128 -13.52 4.03 23.47
N VAL A 129 -13.16 3.03 24.29
CA VAL A 129 -12.34 1.90 23.87
C VAL A 129 -13.18 0.65 23.77
N GLU A 130 -13.06 -0.05 22.66
CA GLU A 130 -13.56 -1.39 22.43
C GLU A 130 -12.40 -2.32 22.09
N THR A 131 -12.59 -3.61 22.27
CA THR A 131 -11.54 -4.59 21.99
C THR A 131 -11.91 -5.53 20.87
N LEU A 132 -10.87 -5.99 20.14
CA LEU A 132 -10.97 -6.98 19.08
C LEU A 132 -9.61 -7.69 18.96
N ASP A 133 -9.56 -8.97 19.29
CA ASP A 133 -8.34 -9.79 19.22
C ASP A 133 -8.07 -10.33 17.80
N ALA A 134 -6.99 -11.08 17.65
CA ALA A 134 -6.60 -11.70 16.38
C ALA A 134 -7.62 -12.74 15.85
N SER A 135 -8.44 -13.31 16.72
CA SER A 135 -9.54 -14.21 16.34
C SER A 135 -10.81 -13.45 15.94
N GLY A 136 -10.81 -12.13 16.06
CA GLY A 136 -11.96 -11.28 15.81
C GLY A 136 -12.97 -11.25 16.93
N ARG A 137 -12.56 -11.54 18.18
CA ARG A 137 -13.40 -11.51 19.39
C ARG A 137 -12.99 -10.38 20.32
N GLY A 138 -13.94 -9.90 21.10
CA GLY A 138 -13.70 -8.86 22.08
C GLY A 138 -14.97 -8.11 22.44
N SER A 139 -14.86 -7.04 23.24
CA SER A 139 -16.03 -6.29 23.71
C SER A 139 -16.91 -5.76 22.57
N LEU A 140 -16.27 -5.40 21.42
CA LEU A 140 -16.99 -4.92 20.24
C LEU A 140 -17.90 -6.02 19.65
N THR A 141 -17.39 -7.23 19.45
CA THR A 141 -18.17 -8.35 18.90
C THR A 141 -19.19 -8.86 19.90
N ASP A 142 -18.86 -8.92 21.21
CA ASP A 142 -19.81 -9.30 22.25
C ASP A 142 -21.01 -8.35 22.34
N ALA A 143 -20.81 -7.06 22.06
CA ALA A 143 -21.87 -6.07 21.95
C ALA A 143 -22.63 -6.21 20.62
N ALA A 144 -21.92 -6.45 19.51
CA ALA A 144 -22.51 -6.59 18.18
C ALA A 144 -23.42 -7.82 18.09
N ASP A 145 -23.06 -8.94 18.71
CA ASP A 145 -23.86 -10.17 18.73
C ASP A 145 -25.26 -9.98 19.40
N LYS A 146 -25.39 -8.93 20.23
CA LYS A 146 -26.65 -8.56 20.90
C LYS A 146 -27.41 -7.45 20.17
N ALA A 147 -26.79 -6.86 19.14
CA ALA A 147 -27.37 -5.75 18.41
C ALA A 147 -28.19 -6.23 17.20
N GLU A 148 -29.14 -5.43 16.78
CA GLU A 148 -29.94 -5.67 15.57
C GLU A 148 -29.07 -5.70 14.33
N THR A 149 -29.36 -6.61 13.39
CA THR A 149 -28.68 -6.69 12.09
C THR A 149 -29.14 -5.58 11.14
N ALA A 150 -30.36 -5.09 11.33
CA ALA A 150 -30.93 -4.00 10.54
C ALA A 150 -30.23 -2.68 10.89
N PHE A 151 -29.77 -1.98 9.86
CA PHE A 151 -29.17 -0.65 9.97
C PHE A 151 -29.37 0.10 8.65
N ILE A 152 -29.89 1.32 8.72
CA ILE A 152 -30.05 2.17 7.54
C ILE A 152 -28.69 2.84 7.26
N THR A 153 -28.10 2.55 6.10
CA THR A 153 -26.83 3.15 5.69
C THR A 153 -26.95 4.67 5.64
N VAL A 154 -26.11 5.35 6.41
CA VAL A 154 -26.11 6.81 6.49
C VAL A 154 -25.73 7.42 5.14
N PRO A 155 -26.57 8.32 4.57
CA PRO A 155 -26.26 8.98 3.31
C PRO A 155 -25.00 9.84 3.42
N ARG A 156 -24.11 9.73 2.44
CA ARG A 156 -22.89 10.53 2.35
C ARG A 156 -22.74 11.11 0.94
N ALA A 157 -22.15 12.31 0.86
CA ALA A 157 -21.76 12.91 -0.41
C ALA A 157 -20.46 12.28 -0.96
N PRO A 158 -20.18 12.38 -2.28
CA PRO A 158 -18.98 11.81 -2.89
C PRO A 158 -17.69 12.28 -2.23
N ASP A 159 -17.63 13.55 -1.85
CA ASP A 159 -16.47 14.20 -1.25
C ASP A 159 -16.36 14.06 0.27
N ASP A 160 -17.39 13.49 0.93
CA ASP A 160 -17.30 13.18 2.35
C ASP A 160 -16.20 12.14 2.61
N LEU A 161 -15.52 12.26 3.76
CA LEU A 161 -14.44 11.35 4.10
C LEU A 161 -14.97 9.96 4.48
N ALA A 162 -14.34 8.94 3.94
CA ALA A 162 -14.56 7.54 4.29
C ALA A 162 -13.40 6.98 5.14
N ALA A 163 -12.18 7.50 4.94
CA ALA A 163 -11.01 7.05 5.70
C ALA A 163 -9.95 8.15 5.83
N ILE A 164 -9.13 8.01 6.87
CA ILE A 164 -7.87 8.73 7.04
C ILE A 164 -6.78 7.70 7.27
N LEU A 165 -5.70 7.73 6.45
CA LEU A 165 -4.54 6.88 6.65
C LEU A 165 -3.30 7.73 6.92
N TYR A 166 -2.65 7.46 8.05
CA TYR A 166 -1.39 8.12 8.36
C TYR A 166 -0.24 7.53 7.54
N THR A 167 0.46 8.42 6.83
CA THR A 167 1.65 8.07 6.06
C THR A 167 2.89 8.44 6.85
N SER A 168 3.91 7.58 6.83
CA SER A 168 5.22 7.93 7.37
C SER A 168 5.81 9.05 6.53
N GLY A 169 5.65 10.27 7.02
CA GLY A 169 6.27 11.45 6.42
C GLY A 169 7.80 11.31 6.42
N THR A 170 8.41 11.75 5.34
CA THR A 170 9.87 11.67 5.16
C THR A 170 10.62 12.84 5.80
N THR A 171 9.89 13.84 6.25
CA THR A 171 10.41 15.10 6.77
C THR A 171 9.61 15.58 7.99
N GLY A 172 9.38 14.71 8.99
CA GLY A 172 8.65 15.12 10.17
C GLY A 172 7.56 14.13 10.62
N ARG A 173 6.53 14.64 11.27
CA ARG A 173 5.42 13.85 11.77
C ARG A 173 4.61 13.22 10.64
N SER A 174 4.08 12.03 10.88
CA SER A 174 3.16 11.35 9.97
C SER A 174 1.95 12.24 9.64
N LYS A 175 1.48 12.16 8.39
CA LYS A 175 0.39 12.98 7.88
C LYS A 175 -0.83 12.10 7.60
N GLY A 176 -2.01 12.49 8.05
CA GLY A 176 -3.26 11.78 7.79
C GLY A 176 -3.81 12.13 6.39
N ALA A 177 -3.66 11.24 5.43
CA ALA A 177 -4.24 11.40 4.10
C ALA A 177 -5.76 11.19 4.15
N MET A 178 -6.53 12.19 3.74
CA MET A 178 -8.00 12.19 3.73
C MET A 178 -8.55 11.57 2.43
N LEU A 179 -9.22 10.44 2.54
CA LEU A 179 -9.81 9.71 1.41
C LEU A 179 -11.33 9.78 1.46
N SER A 180 -11.94 10.28 0.40
CA SER A 180 -13.39 10.37 0.30
C SER A 180 -14.03 9.05 -0.17
N HIS A 181 -15.34 8.96 -0.03
CA HIS A 181 -16.12 7.85 -0.56
C HIS A 181 -15.86 7.66 -2.07
N ASP A 182 -15.78 8.76 -2.83
CA ASP A 182 -15.57 8.68 -4.27
C ASP A 182 -14.11 8.33 -4.62
N ASN A 183 -13.11 8.82 -3.87
CA ASN A 183 -11.71 8.42 -4.10
C ASN A 183 -11.55 6.90 -4.07
N LEU A 184 -12.16 6.23 -3.07
CA LEU A 184 -12.07 4.79 -2.88
C LEU A 184 -12.90 4.01 -3.91
N ALA A 185 -14.12 4.47 -4.18
CA ALA A 185 -15.02 3.76 -5.07
C ALA A 185 -14.62 3.89 -6.54
N SER A 186 -14.26 5.11 -7.02
CA SER A 186 -13.85 5.33 -8.41
C SER A 186 -12.61 4.52 -8.76
N ASN A 187 -11.61 4.51 -7.87
CA ASN A 187 -10.40 3.73 -8.09
C ASN A 187 -10.70 2.22 -8.15
N SER A 188 -11.52 1.70 -7.21
CA SER A 188 -11.88 0.28 -7.20
C SER A 188 -12.62 -0.14 -8.47
N LEU A 189 -13.58 0.67 -8.93
CA LEU A 189 -14.33 0.39 -10.17
C LEU A 189 -13.42 0.42 -11.40
N THR A 190 -12.52 1.41 -11.49
CA THR A 190 -11.52 1.46 -12.57
C THR A 190 -10.64 0.21 -12.58
N LEU A 191 -10.21 -0.28 -11.41
CA LEU A 191 -9.37 -1.46 -11.30
C LEU A 191 -10.11 -2.75 -11.67
N ILE A 192 -11.40 -2.85 -11.36
CA ILE A 192 -12.26 -3.99 -11.79
C ILE A 192 -12.24 -4.09 -13.31
N ASP A 193 -12.53 -3.02 -14.00
CA ASP A 193 -12.57 -3.00 -15.45
C ASP A 193 -11.17 -3.25 -16.05
N TYR A 194 -10.16 -2.58 -15.53
CA TYR A 194 -8.80 -2.65 -16.06
C TYR A 194 -8.13 -4.01 -15.84
N TRP A 195 -8.40 -4.68 -14.71
CA TRP A 195 -7.90 -6.01 -14.37
C TRP A 195 -8.88 -7.13 -14.74
N ARG A 196 -10.03 -6.76 -15.32
CA ARG A 196 -11.11 -7.69 -15.71
C ARG A 196 -11.55 -8.58 -14.55
N PHE A 197 -11.75 -7.96 -13.39
CA PHE A 197 -12.31 -8.69 -12.24
C PHE A 197 -13.78 -9.04 -12.50
N THR A 198 -14.13 -10.28 -12.16
CA THR A 198 -15.49 -10.80 -12.29
C THR A 198 -15.94 -11.44 -10.99
N ARG A 199 -17.20 -11.72 -10.89
CA ARG A 199 -17.80 -12.43 -9.76
C ARG A 199 -17.23 -13.84 -9.56
N ASP A 200 -16.61 -14.43 -10.58
CA ASP A 200 -16.05 -15.78 -10.52
C ASP A 200 -14.60 -15.81 -10.02
N ASP A 201 -14.04 -14.63 -9.74
CA ASP A 201 -12.70 -14.55 -9.20
C ASP A 201 -12.63 -14.96 -7.73
N VAL A 202 -11.51 -15.59 -7.40
CA VAL A 202 -11.14 -15.96 -6.03
C VAL A 202 -9.77 -15.38 -5.73
N LEU A 203 -9.73 -14.35 -4.87
CA LEU A 203 -8.50 -13.69 -4.48
C LEU A 203 -7.86 -14.39 -3.28
N ILE A 204 -6.57 -14.76 -3.37
CA ILE A 204 -5.77 -15.05 -2.17
C ILE A 204 -5.38 -13.71 -1.53
N HIS A 205 -5.98 -13.42 -0.38
CA HIS A 205 -5.80 -12.17 0.33
C HIS A 205 -4.95 -12.35 1.59
N ALA A 206 -3.62 -12.20 1.45
CA ALA A 206 -2.67 -12.29 2.56
C ALA A 206 -2.09 -10.92 3.00
N LEU A 207 -2.55 -9.82 2.37
CA LEU A 207 -2.11 -8.47 2.67
C LEU A 207 -2.71 -7.94 3.98
N PRO A 208 -2.01 -7.06 4.73
CA PRO A 208 -2.57 -6.42 5.92
C PRO A 208 -3.71 -5.45 5.54
N ILE A 209 -4.74 -5.36 6.40
CA ILE A 209 -5.91 -4.50 6.18
C ILE A 209 -5.81 -3.13 6.88
N TYR A 210 -4.66 -2.77 7.41
CA TYR A 210 -4.38 -1.41 7.88
C TYR A 210 -3.69 -0.54 6.82
N HIS A 211 -3.50 -1.06 5.61
CA HIS A 211 -2.82 -0.37 4.51
C HIS A 211 -3.69 -0.36 3.25
N THR A 212 -3.54 0.69 2.42
CA THR A 212 -4.30 0.90 1.17
C THR A 212 -4.38 -0.33 0.30
N HIS A 213 -3.25 -1.04 0.09
CA HIS A 213 -3.20 -2.21 -0.79
C HIS A 213 -4.14 -3.33 -0.33
N GLY A 214 -4.09 -3.70 0.95
CA GLY A 214 -4.93 -4.79 1.46
C GLY A 214 -6.38 -4.34 1.69
N LEU A 215 -6.59 -3.15 2.27
CA LEU A 215 -7.92 -2.71 2.64
C LEU A 215 -8.72 -2.16 1.44
N PHE A 216 -8.15 -1.21 0.70
CA PHE A 216 -8.92 -0.51 -0.33
C PHE A 216 -8.75 -1.14 -1.72
N VAL A 217 -7.58 -1.66 -2.06
CA VAL A 217 -7.40 -2.30 -3.37
C VAL A 217 -7.90 -3.74 -3.31
N ALA A 218 -7.29 -4.60 -2.50
CA ALA A 218 -7.63 -6.01 -2.49
C ALA A 218 -9.08 -6.28 -2.03
N SER A 219 -9.49 -5.71 -0.89
CA SER A 219 -10.84 -5.96 -0.34
C SER A 219 -11.93 -5.29 -1.16
N ASN A 220 -11.81 -3.97 -1.46
CA ASN A 220 -12.89 -3.26 -2.16
C ASN A 220 -13.07 -3.77 -3.59
N VAL A 221 -11.98 -4.01 -4.35
CA VAL A 221 -12.07 -4.56 -5.71
C VAL A 221 -12.82 -5.89 -5.70
N THR A 222 -12.47 -6.78 -4.76
CA THR A 222 -13.15 -8.08 -4.62
C THR A 222 -14.63 -7.91 -4.28
N LEU A 223 -14.95 -7.05 -3.32
CA LEU A 223 -16.33 -6.85 -2.88
C LEU A 223 -17.20 -6.15 -3.96
N PHE A 224 -16.67 -5.15 -4.66
CA PHE A 224 -17.38 -4.52 -5.77
C PHE A 224 -17.63 -5.46 -6.95
N ALA A 225 -16.66 -6.33 -7.25
CA ALA A 225 -16.80 -7.34 -8.30
C ALA A 225 -17.76 -8.49 -7.92
N ARG A 226 -18.28 -8.53 -6.69
CA ARG A 226 -19.03 -9.68 -6.14
C ARG A 226 -18.22 -10.99 -6.19
N ALA A 227 -16.91 -10.88 -6.19
CA ALA A 227 -15.96 -11.99 -6.16
C ALA A 227 -15.81 -12.56 -4.73
N SER A 228 -15.00 -13.58 -4.56
CA SER A 228 -14.69 -14.11 -3.24
C SER A 228 -13.21 -13.95 -2.90
N MET A 229 -12.87 -14.03 -1.62
CA MET A 229 -11.49 -14.03 -1.18
C MET A 229 -11.22 -15.15 -0.17
N ILE A 230 -10.05 -15.75 -0.31
CA ILE A 230 -9.48 -16.63 0.72
C ILE A 230 -8.63 -15.72 1.63
N PHE A 231 -9.13 -15.50 2.84
CA PHE A 231 -8.64 -14.47 3.74
C PHE A 231 -7.63 -15.05 4.73
N LEU A 232 -6.35 -14.81 4.47
CA LEU A 232 -5.24 -15.31 5.27
C LEU A 232 -4.77 -14.21 6.25
N PRO A 233 -4.41 -14.57 7.47
CA PRO A 233 -3.91 -13.59 8.45
C PRO A 233 -2.60 -12.92 8.02
N LYS A 234 -1.73 -13.68 7.34
CA LYS A 234 -0.42 -13.23 6.86
C LYS A 234 0.07 -14.08 5.69
N LEU A 235 1.22 -13.71 5.14
CA LEU A 235 1.92 -14.51 4.14
C LEU A 235 2.35 -15.87 4.71
N ASP A 236 1.92 -16.92 4.06
CA ASP A 236 2.37 -18.30 4.25
C ASP A 236 2.58 -18.92 2.86
N PRO A 237 3.83 -19.04 2.40
CA PRO A 237 4.13 -19.52 1.04
C PRO A 237 3.59 -20.92 0.76
N ASP A 238 3.67 -21.84 1.72
CA ASP A 238 3.20 -23.21 1.54
C ASP A 238 1.69 -23.26 1.39
N LEU A 239 0.98 -22.54 2.25
CA LEU A 239 -0.46 -22.44 2.20
C LEU A 239 -0.94 -21.75 0.90
N ILE A 240 -0.28 -20.65 0.50
CA ILE A 240 -0.62 -19.92 -0.73
C ILE A 240 -0.48 -20.83 -1.95
N ILE A 241 0.61 -21.59 -2.08
CA ILE A 241 0.80 -22.52 -3.22
C ILE A 241 -0.31 -23.57 -3.26
N ASN A 242 -0.70 -24.14 -2.11
CA ASN A 242 -1.80 -25.10 -2.05
C ASN A 242 -3.15 -24.48 -2.47
N LEU A 243 -3.36 -23.20 -2.15
CA LEU A 243 -4.59 -22.47 -2.48
C LEU A 243 -4.68 -22.03 -3.95
N MET A 244 -3.55 -21.95 -4.66
CA MET A 244 -3.54 -21.56 -6.08
C MET A 244 -4.37 -22.50 -6.98
N ALA A 245 -4.55 -23.75 -6.60
CA ALA A 245 -5.40 -24.71 -7.34
C ALA A 245 -6.90 -24.34 -7.36
N ARG A 246 -7.35 -23.45 -6.47
CA ARG A 246 -8.75 -23.01 -6.37
C ARG A 246 -8.91 -21.49 -6.29
N ALA A 247 -7.85 -20.76 -6.54
CA ALA A 247 -7.84 -19.31 -6.62
C ALA A 247 -7.51 -18.85 -8.03
N THR A 248 -7.89 -17.62 -8.36
CA THR A 248 -7.63 -17.04 -9.70
C THR A 248 -6.69 -15.85 -9.65
N VAL A 249 -6.60 -15.16 -8.50
CA VAL A 249 -5.83 -13.94 -8.34
C VAL A 249 -5.00 -13.98 -7.06
N LEU A 250 -3.76 -13.49 -7.13
CA LEU A 250 -2.92 -13.16 -5.97
C LEU A 250 -2.51 -11.70 -6.06
N MET A 251 -2.79 -10.92 -5.01
CA MET A 251 -2.24 -9.59 -4.81
C MET A 251 -1.17 -9.64 -3.72
N GLY A 252 0.02 -9.14 -4.03
CA GLY A 252 1.15 -9.17 -3.10
C GLY A 252 2.07 -7.97 -3.24
N VAL A 253 3.00 -7.88 -2.30
CA VAL A 253 4.17 -7.00 -2.37
C VAL A 253 5.36 -7.81 -2.93
N PRO A 254 6.45 -7.18 -3.40
CA PRO A 254 7.59 -7.91 -3.98
C PRO A 254 8.11 -9.06 -3.12
N THR A 255 8.13 -8.90 -1.79
CA THR A 255 8.57 -9.97 -0.87
C THR A 255 7.68 -11.22 -0.90
N PHE A 256 6.42 -11.13 -1.34
CA PHE A 256 5.59 -12.32 -1.55
C PHE A 256 6.17 -13.17 -2.69
N TYR A 257 6.53 -12.53 -3.79
CA TYR A 257 7.07 -13.19 -4.98
C TYR A 257 8.45 -13.80 -4.71
N THR A 258 9.35 -13.08 -4.04
CA THR A 258 10.67 -13.62 -3.69
C THR A 258 10.57 -14.82 -2.75
N ARG A 259 9.67 -14.80 -1.75
CA ARG A 259 9.46 -15.93 -0.84
C ARG A 259 8.77 -17.13 -1.52
N LEU A 260 7.82 -16.88 -2.41
CA LEU A 260 7.19 -17.94 -3.20
C LEU A 260 8.18 -18.59 -4.16
N LEU A 261 9.09 -17.82 -4.77
CA LEU A 261 10.18 -18.34 -5.60
C LEU A 261 11.15 -19.25 -4.85
N GLN A 262 11.34 -19.04 -3.56
CA GLN A 262 12.15 -19.93 -2.72
C GLN A 262 11.50 -21.30 -2.50
N ASN A 263 10.19 -21.44 -2.74
CA ASN A 263 9.49 -22.69 -2.54
C ASN A 263 9.64 -23.60 -3.77
N PRO A 264 10.19 -24.82 -3.62
CA PRO A 264 10.42 -25.72 -4.74
C PRO A 264 9.13 -26.22 -5.42
N ARG A 265 7.98 -26.15 -4.75
CA ARG A 265 6.69 -26.56 -5.30
C ARG A 265 6.07 -25.55 -6.26
N LEU A 266 6.57 -24.30 -6.31
CA LEU A 266 6.07 -23.32 -7.25
C LEU A 266 6.46 -23.72 -8.67
N SER A 267 5.47 -23.87 -9.54
CA SER A 267 5.66 -24.35 -10.92
C SER A 267 4.50 -23.89 -11.82
N LYS A 268 4.65 -24.10 -13.12
CA LYS A 268 3.55 -23.89 -14.10
C LYS A 268 2.31 -24.69 -13.77
N GLU A 269 2.49 -25.91 -13.25
CA GLU A 269 1.39 -26.79 -12.88
C GLU A 269 0.62 -26.24 -11.67
N THR A 270 1.32 -25.89 -10.59
CA THR A 270 0.69 -25.38 -9.36
C THR A 270 0.01 -24.01 -9.56
N THR A 271 0.42 -23.25 -10.56
CA THR A 271 -0.16 -21.94 -10.91
C THR A 271 -1.15 -21.99 -12.08
N SER A 272 -1.44 -23.17 -12.63
CA SER A 272 -2.23 -23.30 -13.86
C SER A 272 -3.67 -22.76 -13.77
N HIS A 273 -4.26 -22.76 -12.58
CA HIS A 273 -5.59 -22.20 -12.33
C HIS A 273 -5.60 -20.69 -12.13
N MET A 274 -4.44 -20.12 -11.81
CA MET A 274 -4.30 -18.67 -11.60
C MET A 274 -4.35 -17.93 -12.93
N ARG A 275 -4.99 -16.75 -12.95
CA ARG A 275 -5.02 -15.89 -14.12
C ARG A 275 -4.25 -14.59 -13.95
N LEU A 276 -4.04 -14.15 -12.69
CA LEU A 276 -3.50 -12.84 -12.42
C LEU A 276 -2.66 -12.79 -11.13
N PHE A 277 -1.45 -12.27 -11.27
CA PHE A 277 -0.54 -11.96 -10.19
C PHE A 277 -0.23 -10.47 -10.22
N ILE A 278 -0.55 -9.75 -9.12
CA ILE A 278 -0.39 -8.29 -9.03
C ILE A 278 0.64 -7.96 -7.97
N SER A 279 1.62 -7.13 -8.33
CA SER A 279 2.63 -6.61 -7.40
C SER A 279 2.59 -5.10 -7.29
N GLY A 280 2.86 -4.60 -6.09
CA GLY A 280 3.00 -3.18 -5.85
C GLY A 280 3.37 -2.85 -4.41
N SER A 281 3.26 -1.57 -4.04
CA SER A 281 3.67 -0.97 -2.76
C SER A 281 5.19 -0.83 -2.59
N ALA A 282 6.00 -1.52 -3.41
CA ALA A 282 7.44 -1.39 -3.53
C ALA A 282 7.86 -1.79 -4.95
N PRO A 283 9.05 -1.40 -5.44
CA PRO A 283 9.56 -1.86 -6.72
C PRO A 283 9.78 -3.37 -6.73
N LEU A 284 9.31 -4.04 -7.78
CA LEU A 284 9.67 -5.43 -8.07
C LEU A 284 10.93 -5.44 -8.91
N LEU A 285 11.94 -6.24 -8.53
CA LEU A 285 13.15 -6.38 -9.33
C LEU A 285 12.82 -7.04 -10.67
N ALA A 286 13.42 -6.54 -11.75
CA ALA A 286 13.21 -7.10 -13.07
C ALA A 286 13.62 -8.57 -13.17
N ASP A 287 14.65 -8.99 -12.43
CA ASP A 287 15.08 -10.38 -12.35
C ASP A 287 14.04 -11.25 -11.64
N THR A 288 13.47 -10.78 -10.53
CA THR A 288 12.36 -11.48 -9.86
C THR A 288 11.16 -11.67 -10.78
N HIS A 289 10.83 -10.63 -11.59
CA HIS A 289 9.75 -10.73 -12.58
C HIS A 289 10.07 -11.79 -13.64
N ARG A 290 11.30 -11.78 -14.20
CA ARG A 290 11.74 -12.75 -15.22
C ARG A 290 11.79 -14.17 -14.68
N GLU A 291 12.32 -14.37 -13.47
CA GLU A 291 12.34 -15.68 -12.81
C GLU A 291 10.93 -16.19 -12.53
N TRP A 292 10.04 -15.32 -12.07
CA TRP A 292 8.63 -15.66 -11.85
C TRP A 292 7.99 -16.16 -13.16
N PHE A 293 8.18 -15.42 -14.26
CA PHE A 293 7.65 -15.81 -15.56
C PHE A 293 8.23 -17.15 -16.05
N ALA A 294 9.53 -17.33 -15.96
CA ALA A 294 10.19 -18.58 -16.38
C ALA A 294 9.63 -19.79 -15.61
N ARG A 295 9.36 -19.62 -14.31
CA ARG A 295 8.93 -20.69 -13.42
C ARG A 295 7.43 -20.97 -13.47
N THR A 296 6.60 -19.96 -13.67
CA THR A 296 5.13 -20.08 -13.60
C THR A 296 4.43 -19.93 -14.96
N GLY A 297 5.08 -19.29 -15.93
CA GLY A 297 4.46 -18.89 -17.20
C GLY A 297 3.60 -17.64 -17.11
N HIS A 298 3.50 -17.01 -15.93
CA HIS A 298 2.72 -15.78 -15.71
C HIS A 298 3.63 -14.56 -15.55
N ALA A 299 3.42 -13.51 -16.35
CA ALA A 299 4.03 -12.22 -16.10
C ALA A 299 3.32 -11.52 -14.92
N VAL A 300 4.08 -11.00 -13.95
CA VAL A 300 3.51 -10.22 -12.85
C VAL A 300 2.99 -8.88 -13.37
N LEU A 301 1.80 -8.50 -12.95
CA LEU A 301 1.23 -7.19 -13.25
C LEU A 301 1.71 -6.21 -12.18
N GLU A 302 2.71 -5.41 -12.53
CA GLU A 302 3.18 -4.34 -11.66
C GLU A 302 2.30 -3.10 -11.81
N ARG A 303 2.06 -2.41 -10.70
CA ARG A 303 1.26 -1.19 -10.64
C ARG A 303 1.85 -0.20 -9.63
N TYR A 304 1.54 1.08 -9.79
CA TYR A 304 1.99 2.16 -8.93
C TYR A 304 0.82 2.92 -8.32
N GLY A 305 0.98 3.25 -7.07
CA GLY A 305 0.09 4.10 -6.32
C GLY A 305 0.65 4.36 -4.92
N MET A 306 0.00 5.23 -4.20
CA MET A 306 0.38 5.63 -2.85
C MET A 306 -0.88 5.88 -2.01
N THR A 307 -0.71 6.11 -0.72
CA THR A 307 -1.86 6.33 0.18
C THR A 307 -2.71 7.52 -0.27
N GLU A 308 -2.05 8.58 -0.73
CA GLU A 308 -2.67 9.82 -1.17
C GLU A 308 -3.44 9.70 -2.49
N THR A 309 -3.18 8.68 -3.28
CA THR A 309 -3.76 8.58 -4.63
C THR A 309 -4.37 7.22 -4.95
N ASN A 310 -4.40 6.26 -4.02
CA ASN A 310 -4.70 4.87 -4.34
C ASN A 310 -3.83 4.40 -5.52
N MET A 311 -4.43 3.87 -6.60
CA MET A 311 -3.68 3.40 -7.78
C MET A 311 -3.71 4.45 -8.90
N ASN A 312 -2.53 4.75 -9.45
CA ASN A 312 -2.33 5.74 -10.50
C ASN A 312 -2.10 5.09 -11.86
N THR A 313 -1.26 4.05 -11.87
CA THR A 313 -0.87 3.34 -13.09
C THR A 313 -0.93 1.84 -12.88
N SER A 314 -1.03 1.10 -13.96
CA SER A 314 -0.97 -0.35 -13.97
C SER A 314 -0.47 -0.88 -15.31
N ASN A 315 0.35 -1.94 -15.30
CA ASN A 315 0.56 -2.73 -16.50
C ASN A 315 -0.78 -3.29 -17.00
N PRO A 316 -0.92 -3.50 -18.33
CA PRO A 316 -2.19 -3.94 -18.90
C PRO A 316 -2.53 -5.37 -18.52
N TYR A 317 -3.83 -5.67 -18.41
CA TYR A 317 -4.29 -7.05 -18.24
C TYR A 317 -3.96 -7.90 -19.47
N ALA A 318 -4.27 -7.38 -20.65
CA ALA A 318 -3.92 -7.96 -21.93
C ALA A 318 -2.87 -7.07 -22.62
N GLY A 319 -1.75 -7.65 -23.02
CA GLY A 319 -0.61 -6.94 -23.60
C GLY A 319 0.68 -7.22 -22.84
N GLU A 320 1.71 -6.49 -23.19
CA GLU A 320 3.03 -6.66 -22.58
C GLU A 320 3.08 -6.06 -21.18
N ARG A 321 3.63 -6.82 -20.24
CA ARG A 321 3.95 -6.38 -18.87
C ARG A 321 5.46 -6.23 -18.78
N VAL A 322 5.91 -4.98 -18.84
CA VAL A 322 7.34 -4.66 -18.90
C VAL A 322 7.95 -4.74 -17.50
N PRO A 323 8.95 -5.62 -17.27
CA PRO A 323 9.63 -5.70 -15.97
C PRO A 323 10.25 -4.36 -15.56
N GLY A 324 9.94 -3.90 -14.35
CA GLY A 324 10.43 -2.63 -13.81
C GLY A 324 9.65 -1.39 -14.25
N ALA A 325 8.67 -1.54 -15.17
CA ALA A 325 7.70 -0.50 -15.47
C ALA A 325 6.41 -0.70 -14.67
N VAL A 326 5.78 0.39 -14.27
CA VAL A 326 4.51 0.37 -13.51
C VAL A 326 3.29 0.57 -14.41
N GLY A 327 3.47 0.46 -15.72
CA GLY A 327 2.43 0.46 -16.74
C GLY A 327 1.96 1.86 -17.15
N PHE A 328 0.71 1.93 -17.58
CA PHE A 328 0.08 3.15 -18.10
C PHE A 328 -0.77 3.84 -17.04
N PRO A 329 -1.03 5.15 -17.18
CA PRO A 329 -2.07 5.81 -16.37
C PRO A 329 -3.39 5.06 -16.47
N LEU A 330 -4.05 4.88 -15.33
CA LEU A 330 -5.37 4.25 -15.28
C LEU A 330 -6.43 5.15 -15.94
N PRO A 331 -7.51 4.60 -16.50
CA PRO A 331 -8.62 5.38 -17.03
C PRO A 331 -9.13 6.43 -16.03
N GLY A 332 -9.24 7.68 -16.48
CA GLY A 332 -9.65 8.81 -15.63
C GLY A 332 -8.52 9.41 -14.78
N VAL A 333 -7.32 8.85 -14.82
CA VAL A 333 -6.13 9.36 -14.13
C VAL A 333 -5.17 9.97 -15.13
N SER A 334 -4.74 11.20 -14.89
CA SER A 334 -3.70 11.88 -15.65
C SER A 334 -2.38 11.79 -14.87
N VAL A 335 -1.32 11.37 -15.56
CA VAL A 335 0.05 11.33 -15.02
C VAL A 335 0.95 12.14 -15.95
N ARG A 336 1.75 13.03 -15.38
CA ARG A 336 2.78 13.77 -16.14
C ARG A 336 4.10 13.74 -15.37
N VAL A 337 5.17 14.02 -16.07
CA VAL A 337 6.52 14.17 -15.51
C VAL A 337 6.95 15.62 -15.71
N THR A 338 7.34 16.28 -14.63
CA THR A 338 7.68 17.71 -14.65
C THR A 338 9.08 17.94 -14.09
N ASP A 339 9.68 19.02 -14.52
CA ASP A 339 10.88 19.54 -13.88
C ASP A 339 10.55 19.90 -12.41
N PRO A 340 11.30 19.39 -11.44
CA PRO A 340 10.99 19.58 -10.02
C PRO A 340 10.99 21.04 -9.56
N GLU A 341 11.83 21.90 -10.17
CA GLU A 341 11.99 23.31 -9.78
C GLU A 341 10.94 24.19 -10.46
N THR A 342 10.78 24.06 -11.76
CA THR A 342 9.91 24.92 -12.54
C THR A 342 8.47 24.45 -12.68
N GLY A 343 8.23 23.13 -12.49
CA GLY A 343 6.94 22.50 -12.73
C GLY A 343 6.57 22.35 -14.20
N LYS A 344 7.50 22.67 -15.13
CA LYS A 344 7.28 22.53 -16.56
C LYS A 344 7.28 21.04 -16.94
N GLU A 345 6.33 20.63 -17.78
CA GLU A 345 6.27 19.26 -18.28
C GLU A 345 7.51 18.93 -19.14
N LEU A 346 8.08 17.76 -18.90
CA LEU A 346 9.28 17.26 -19.56
C LEU A 346 8.93 16.37 -20.77
N ALA A 347 9.89 16.17 -21.66
CA ALA A 347 9.75 15.27 -22.79
C ALA A 347 9.74 13.79 -22.35
N ARG A 348 9.35 12.89 -23.27
CA ARG A 348 9.46 11.45 -23.05
C ARG A 348 10.91 11.07 -22.77
N ASP A 349 11.10 10.07 -21.90
CA ASP A 349 12.38 9.59 -21.37
C ASP A 349 13.13 10.54 -20.42
N ASP A 350 12.75 11.82 -20.32
CA ASP A 350 13.33 12.70 -19.31
C ASP A 350 12.85 12.32 -17.91
N ILE A 351 13.77 12.33 -16.96
CA ILE A 351 13.47 12.02 -15.56
C ILE A 351 13.07 13.31 -14.84
N GLY A 352 11.91 13.26 -14.18
CA GLY A 352 11.42 14.39 -13.39
C GLY A 352 10.45 13.97 -12.31
N MET A 353 9.75 14.94 -11.74
CA MET A 353 8.73 14.74 -10.70
C MET A 353 7.46 14.17 -11.32
N ILE A 354 6.99 13.05 -10.78
CA ILE A 354 5.69 12.49 -11.17
C ILE A 354 4.58 13.31 -10.49
N GLU A 355 3.66 13.78 -11.29
CA GLU A 355 2.46 14.47 -10.82
C GLU A 355 1.20 13.75 -11.31
N VAL A 356 0.18 13.70 -10.47
CA VAL A 356 -1.03 12.90 -10.69
C VAL A 356 -2.27 13.76 -10.48
N LYS A 357 -3.27 13.59 -11.35
CA LYS A 357 -4.59 14.19 -11.22
C LYS A 357 -5.66 13.18 -11.59
N GLY A 358 -6.70 13.04 -10.78
CA GLY A 358 -7.80 12.13 -11.03
C GLY A 358 -8.77 12.04 -9.85
N PRO A 359 -9.90 11.34 -10.02
CA PRO A 359 -10.88 11.14 -8.95
C PRO A 359 -10.36 10.30 -7.80
N ASN A 360 -9.28 9.55 -8.00
CA ASN A 360 -8.60 8.73 -7.02
C ASN A 360 -7.72 9.54 -6.04
N VAL A 361 -7.41 10.80 -6.37
CA VAL A 361 -6.50 11.65 -5.58
C VAL A 361 -7.23 12.16 -4.32
N PHE A 362 -6.58 12.03 -3.19
CA PHE A 362 -7.09 12.37 -1.86
C PHE A 362 -7.55 13.84 -1.73
N LYS A 363 -8.25 14.14 -0.64
CA LYS A 363 -8.77 15.50 -0.37
C LYS A 363 -7.77 16.43 0.34
N GLY A 364 -6.57 15.93 0.60
CA GLY A 364 -5.51 16.63 1.32
C GLY A 364 -5.15 15.96 2.64
N TYR A 365 -4.31 16.62 3.42
CA TYR A 365 -3.86 16.11 4.71
C TYR A 365 -4.71 16.67 5.86
N TRP A 366 -5.11 15.79 6.76
CA TRP A 366 -5.90 16.10 7.93
C TRP A 366 -5.23 17.21 8.76
N ARG A 367 -5.98 18.30 9.03
CA ARG A 367 -5.52 19.47 9.81
C ARG A 367 -4.25 20.14 9.29
N MET A 368 -3.86 19.90 8.03
CA MET A 368 -2.66 20.47 7.42
C MET A 368 -2.97 21.17 6.08
N PRO A 369 -3.77 22.27 6.08
CA PRO A 369 -4.17 22.93 4.83
C PRO A 369 -3.00 23.53 4.05
N GLU A 370 -2.02 24.15 4.74
CA GLU A 370 -0.86 24.74 4.08
C GLU A 370 0.03 23.66 3.43
N LYS A 371 0.21 22.53 4.12
CA LYS A 371 0.93 21.38 3.55
C LYS A 371 0.20 20.82 2.35
N THR A 372 -1.12 20.68 2.44
CA THR A 372 -1.94 20.25 1.31
C THR A 372 -1.75 21.18 0.12
N LYS A 373 -1.87 22.49 0.33
CA LYS A 373 -1.70 23.50 -0.72
C LYS A 373 -0.32 23.44 -1.37
N SER A 374 0.74 23.19 -0.61
CA SER A 374 2.10 23.11 -1.14
C SER A 374 2.38 21.87 -1.97
N GLU A 375 1.55 20.82 -1.85
CA GLU A 375 1.72 19.57 -2.61
C GLU A 375 0.75 19.48 -3.82
N PHE A 376 0.00 20.54 -4.11
CA PHE A 376 -0.82 20.62 -5.33
C PHE A 376 -0.37 21.78 -6.22
N ARG A 377 -0.35 21.54 -7.51
CA ARG A 377 -0.18 22.59 -8.51
C ARG A 377 -1.47 23.40 -8.67
N PRO A 378 -1.40 24.64 -9.18
CA PRO A 378 -2.59 25.46 -9.41
C PRO A 378 -3.62 24.80 -10.37
N ASP A 379 -3.18 23.94 -11.26
CA ASP A 379 -4.02 23.19 -12.20
C ASP A 379 -4.58 21.89 -11.63
N GLY A 380 -4.35 21.64 -10.32
CA GLY A 380 -4.91 20.52 -9.57
C GLY A 380 -4.13 19.20 -9.64
N PHE A 381 -2.92 19.20 -10.19
CA PHE A 381 -2.05 18.03 -10.11
C PHE A 381 -1.41 17.93 -8.71
N PHE A 382 -1.44 16.73 -8.14
CA PHE A 382 -0.75 16.39 -6.90
C PHE A 382 0.70 16.01 -7.19
N ILE A 383 1.62 16.59 -6.43
CA ILE A 383 3.07 16.35 -6.52
C ILE A 383 3.39 15.14 -5.65
N THR A 384 3.67 13.99 -6.26
CA THR A 384 3.81 12.71 -5.54
C THR A 384 5.07 12.62 -4.67
N GLY A 385 6.08 13.42 -4.98
CA GLY A 385 7.42 13.28 -4.42
C GLY A 385 8.22 12.10 -5.00
N ASP A 386 7.64 11.35 -5.94
CA ASP A 386 8.32 10.29 -6.68
C ASP A 386 8.92 10.84 -7.96
N LEU A 387 10.15 10.43 -8.28
CA LEU A 387 10.81 10.70 -9.55
C LEU A 387 10.59 9.55 -10.51
N GLY A 388 10.38 9.87 -11.77
CA GLY A 388 10.18 8.87 -12.80
C GLY A 388 10.25 9.45 -14.19
N LYS A 389 9.99 8.62 -15.18
CA LYS A 389 9.89 8.97 -16.57
C LYS A 389 8.73 8.25 -17.24
N ILE A 390 8.31 8.77 -18.39
CA ILE A 390 7.38 8.08 -19.29
C ILE A 390 8.16 7.77 -20.57
N ASP A 391 8.28 6.49 -20.91
CA ASP A 391 9.03 6.08 -22.09
C ASP A 391 8.28 6.39 -23.40
N PRO A 392 8.92 6.23 -24.58
CA PRO A 392 8.27 6.49 -25.87
C PRO A 392 7.02 5.64 -26.11
N GLN A 393 6.93 4.46 -25.52
CA GLN A 393 5.77 3.56 -25.61
C GLN A 393 4.63 3.97 -24.65
N GLY A 394 4.90 4.87 -23.69
CA GLY A 394 3.94 5.39 -22.73
C GLY A 394 3.97 4.70 -21.36
N TYR A 395 4.87 3.76 -21.13
CA TYR A 395 5.04 3.14 -19.82
C TYR A 395 5.66 4.13 -18.83
N VAL A 396 5.10 4.16 -17.64
CA VAL A 396 5.66 4.91 -16.51
C VAL A 396 6.70 4.06 -15.80
N HIS A 397 7.84 4.64 -15.50
CA HIS A 397 8.94 4.05 -14.76
C HIS A 397 9.22 4.88 -13.52
N ILE A 398 9.24 4.24 -12.34
CA ILE A 398 9.62 4.90 -11.08
C ILE A 398 11.13 4.78 -10.93
N VAL A 399 11.82 5.92 -10.83
CA VAL A 399 13.28 5.99 -10.69
C VAL A 399 13.68 6.12 -9.23
N GLY A 400 12.80 6.69 -8.38
CA GLY A 400 13.06 6.81 -6.94
C GLY A 400 12.20 7.87 -6.27
N ARG A 401 12.58 8.20 -5.04
CA ARG A 401 12.00 9.32 -4.31
C ARG A 401 12.84 10.58 -4.53
N GLY A 402 12.20 11.72 -4.74
CA GLY A 402 12.90 13.00 -4.86
C GLY A 402 13.81 13.31 -3.67
N LYS A 403 13.37 12.96 -2.46
CA LYS A 403 14.15 13.09 -1.21
C LYS A 403 15.33 12.11 -1.07
N ASP A 404 15.32 11.04 -1.86
CA ASP A 404 16.41 10.04 -1.88
C ASP A 404 17.41 10.33 -3.00
N LEU A 405 17.13 11.34 -3.83
CA LEU A 405 18.06 11.87 -4.82
C LEU A 405 19.35 12.28 -4.11
N VAL A 406 20.48 11.81 -4.62
CA VAL A 406 21.80 12.16 -4.09
C VAL A 406 22.37 13.28 -4.93
N ILE A 407 22.74 14.39 -4.29
CA ILE A 407 23.39 15.52 -4.97
C ILE A 407 24.88 15.42 -4.71
N SER A 408 25.61 14.82 -5.65
CA SER A 408 27.06 14.57 -5.51
C SER A 408 27.86 15.40 -6.50
N GLY A 409 28.67 16.32 -6.01
CA GLY A 409 29.48 17.20 -6.85
C GLY A 409 28.66 18.09 -7.79
N GLY A 410 27.45 18.47 -7.40
CA GLY A 410 26.52 19.26 -8.20
C GLY A 410 25.73 18.46 -9.24
N PHE A 411 25.87 17.14 -9.27
CA PHE A 411 25.13 16.26 -10.17
C PHE A 411 24.01 15.53 -9.44
N ASN A 412 22.86 15.42 -10.09
CA ASN A 412 21.76 14.59 -9.62
C ASN A 412 22.09 13.11 -9.87
N VAL A 413 22.19 12.34 -8.83
CA VAL A 413 22.42 10.88 -8.85
C VAL A 413 21.17 10.18 -8.37
N TYR A 414 20.59 9.36 -9.23
CA TYR A 414 19.38 8.61 -8.95
C TYR A 414 19.74 7.25 -8.37
N PRO A 415 19.47 6.98 -7.07
CA PRO A 415 19.85 5.74 -6.42
C PRO A 415 19.43 4.49 -7.18
N LYS A 416 18.22 4.49 -7.78
CA LYS A 416 17.67 3.32 -8.45
C LYS A 416 18.47 2.89 -9.69
N GLU A 417 19.10 3.83 -10.38
CA GLU A 417 19.98 3.49 -11.52
C GLU A 417 21.16 2.63 -11.04
N ILE A 418 21.78 3.04 -9.93
CA ILE A 418 22.93 2.34 -9.37
C ILE A 418 22.50 1.01 -8.74
N GLU A 419 21.40 1.03 -7.99
CA GLU A 419 20.81 -0.18 -7.39
C GLU A 419 20.52 -1.23 -8.47
N SER A 420 19.95 -0.83 -9.61
CA SER A 420 19.64 -1.77 -10.68
C SER A 420 20.88 -2.45 -11.27
N GLU A 421 21.98 -1.72 -11.37
CA GLU A 421 23.26 -2.29 -11.85
C GLU A 421 23.90 -3.23 -10.80
N ILE A 422 23.81 -2.88 -9.51
CA ILE A 422 24.32 -3.70 -8.42
C ILE A 422 23.46 -4.96 -8.25
N ASP A 423 22.14 -4.81 -8.27
CA ASP A 423 21.18 -5.92 -8.10
C ASP A 423 21.32 -6.99 -9.21
N ALA A 424 21.79 -6.58 -10.41
CA ALA A 424 22.06 -7.50 -11.51
C ALA A 424 23.40 -8.26 -11.39
N MET A 425 24.21 -8.00 -10.36
CA MET A 425 25.50 -8.68 -10.19
C MET A 425 25.33 -10.07 -9.58
N PRO A 426 26.12 -11.06 -10.03
CA PRO A 426 26.11 -12.40 -9.43
C PRO A 426 26.36 -12.36 -7.92
N GLY A 427 25.54 -13.08 -7.16
CA GLY A 427 25.68 -13.18 -5.70
C GLY A 427 25.05 -12.03 -4.92
N VAL A 428 24.51 -11.02 -5.55
CA VAL A 428 23.73 -9.95 -4.91
C VAL A 428 22.27 -10.37 -4.78
N VAL A 429 21.66 -10.10 -3.62
CA VAL A 429 20.23 -10.27 -3.38
C VAL A 429 19.49 -8.97 -3.70
N GLU A 430 20.00 -7.87 -3.16
CA GLU A 430 19.43 -6.53 -3.33
C GLU A 430 20.43 -5.48 -2.84
N SER A 431 20.16 -4.23 -3.17
CA SER A 431 20.97 -3.10 -2.71
C SER A 431 20.12 -1.88 -2.35
N ALA A 432 20.71 -0.97 -1.58
CA ALA A 432 20.20 0.36 -1.32
C ALA A 432 21.32 1.39 -1.49
N VAL A 433 21.08 2.41 -2.30
CA VAL A 433 22.01 3.52 -2.50
C VAL A 433 21.49 4.76 -1.80
N ILE A 434 22.37 5.42 -1.05
CA ILE A 434 22.10 6.60 -0.24
C ILE A 434 23.12 7.70 -0.50
N GLY A 435 22.72 8.95 -0.28
CA GLY A 435 23.64 10.07 -0.13
C GLY A 435 24.02 10.23 1.34
N VAL A 436 25.28 10.40 1.62
CA VAL A 436 25.83 10.64 2.96
C VAL A 436 26.71 11.88 2.91
N PRO A 437 26.72 12.77 3.92
CA PRO A 437 27.50 13.99 3.91
C PRO A 437 28.96 13.76 3.52
N HIS A 438 29.49 14.55 2.61
CA HIS A 438 30.85 14.47 2.09
C HIS A 438 31.44 15.87 1.91
N ALA A 439 32.65 16.11 2.43
CA ALA A 439 33.26 17.43 2.45
C ALA A 439 33.41 18.07 1.07
N ASP A 440 33.83 17.30 0.05
CA ASP A 440 34.10 17.84 -1.30
C ASP A 440 32.90 17.78 -2.24
N PHE A 441 31.99 16.82 -2.02
CA PHE A 441 30.90 16.52 -2.97
C PHE A 441 29.52 16.93 -2.48
N GLY A 442 29.40 17.49 -1.27
CA GLY A 442 28.13 17.69 -0.59
C GLY A 442 27.58 16.37 -0.08
N GLU A 443 27.27 15.43 -0.99
CA GLU A 443 26.93 14.06 -0.65
C GLU A 443 27.82 13.05 -1.37
N GLY A 444 28.28 12.03 -0.63
CA GLY A 444 28.98 10.87 -1.18
C GLY A 444 27.98 9.74 -1.50
N VAL A 445 27.96 9.29 -2.75
CA VAL A 445 27.18 8.12 -3.15
C VAL A 445 27.69 6.89 -2.40
N THR A 446 26.82 6.24 -1.64
CA THR A 446 27.15 5.09 -0.80
C THR A 446 26.19 3.95 -1.06
N ALA A 447 26.70 2.76 -1.36
CA ALA A 447 25.88 1.57 -1.59
C ALA A 447 25.92 0.65 -0.36
N VAL A 448 24.77 0.06 -0.01
CA VAL A 448 24.63 -1.00 0.98
C VAL A 448 24.04 -2.22 0.28
N VAL A 449 24.75 -3.33 0.29
CA VAL A 449 24.47 -4.50 -0.55
C VAL A 449 24.23 -5.72 0.32
N VAL A 450 23.13 -6.43 0.05
CA VAL A 450 22.84 -7.73 0.64
C VAL A 450 23.35 -8.82 -0.29
N ARG A 451 24.19 -9.72 0.23
CA ARG A 451 24.72 -10.84 -0.54
C ARG A 451 23.92 -12.13 -0.33
N GLN A 452 23.95 -12.99 -1.32
CA GLN A 452 23.48 -14.37 -1.15
C GLN A 452 24.37 -15.13 -0.14
N PRO A 453 23.81 -16.04 0.66
CA PRO A 453 24.58 -16.85 1.59
C PRO A 453 25.72 -17.57 0.86
N GLY A 454 26.98 -17.37 1.33
CA GLY A 454 28.17 -17.97 0.75
C GLY A 454 28.70 -17.31 -0.54
N ALA A 455 28.07 -16.28 -1.06
CA ALA A 455 28.56 -15.56 -2.22
C ALA A 455 29.75 -14.63 -1.86
N ASP A 456 30.73 -14.57 -2.75
CA ASP A 456 31.88 -13.66 -2.64
C ASP A 456 31.52 -12.29 -3.23
N VAL A 457 30.81 -11.48 -2.44
CA VAL A 457 30.46 -10.10 -2.78
C VAL A 457 31.27 -9.17 -1.88
N SER A 458 32.05 -8.28 -2.47
CA SER A 458 32.91 -7.34 -1.76
C SER A 458 32.82 -5.93 -2.36
N GLU A 459 33.22 -4.90 -1.57
CA GLU A 459 33.29 -3.52 -2.03
C GLU A 459 34.07 -3.40 -3.35
N VAL A 460 35.26 -4.01 -3.40
CA VAL A 460 36.11 -3.98 -4.61
C VAL A 460 35.43 -4.67 -5.79
N GLY A 461 34.79 -5.80 -5.56
CA GLY A 461 34.04 -6.54 -6.59
C GLY A 461 32.90 -5.75 -7.17
N VAL A 462 32.10 -5.11 -6.33
CA VAL A 462 30.98 -4.27 -6.76
C VAL A 462 31.46 -3.04 -7.54
N LEU A 463 32.45 -2.31 -7.02
CA LEU A 463 33.00 -1.13 -7.69
C LEU A 463 33.58 -1.49 -9.06
N LYS A 464 34.31 -2.59 -9.16
CA LYS A 464 34.85 -3.09 -10.42
C LYS A 464 33.74 -3.51 -11.40
N GLY A 465 32.68 -4.13 -10.89
CA GLY A 465 31.52 -4.54 -11.70
C GLY A 465 30.71 -3.35 -12.25
N LEU A 466 30.75 -2.19 -11.59
CA LEU A 466 30.12 -0.96 -12.05
C LEU A 466 31.00 -0.15 -13.02
N ASP A 467 32.29 -0.40 -13.07
CA ASP A 467 33.22 0.37 -13.91
C ASP A 467 32.85 0.20 -15.40
N GLY A 468 32.77 1.33 -16.11
CA GLY A 468 32.32 1.37 -17.49
C GLY A 468 30.81 1.23 -17.72
N ARG A 469 30.02 0.89 -16.67
CA ARG A 469 28.56 0.82 -16.76
C ARG A 469 27.89 2.12 -16.32
N LEU A 470 28.52 2.83 -15.39
CA LEU A 470 28.00 4.10 -14.86
C LEU A 470 28.97 5.24 -15.11
N ALA A 471 28.44 6.45 -15.26
CA ALA A 471 29.26 7.66 -15.28
C ALA A 471 30.01 7.80 -13.95
N LYS A 472 31.24 8.37 -13.99
CA LYS A 472 32.12 8.45 -12.80
C LYS A 472 31.47 9.17 -11.60
N PHE A 473 30.63 10.17 -11.83
CA PHE A 473 29.93 10.87 -10.74
C PHE A 473 28.84 10.04 -10.06
N LYS A 474 28.33 8.99 -10.72
CA LYS A 474 27.34 8.05 -10.17
C LYS A 474 28.00 6.90 -9.38
N MET A 475 29.30 6.69 -9.53
CA MET A 475 30.01 5.60 -8.85
C MET A 475 29.92 5.75 -7.35
N PRO A 476 29.49 4.69 -6.62
CA PRO A 476 29.59 4.68 -5.18
C PRO A 476 31.03 4.91 -4.72
N LYS A 477 31.21 5.76 -3.72
CA LYS A 477 32.52 6.00 -3.09
C LYS A 477 32.85 4.96 -2.03
N ARG A 478 31.82 4.35 -1.48
CA ARG A 478 31.91 3.22 -0.53
C ARG A 478 30.78 2.23 -0.78
N VAL A 479 31.09 0.95 -0.54
CA VAL A 479 30.12 -0.14 -0.58
C VAL A 479 30.22 -0.94 0.72
N PHE A 480 29.09 -1.11 1.39
CA PHE A 480 28.97 -1.92 2.59
C PHE A 480 28.19 -3.19 2.28
N VAL A 481 28.75 -4.35 2.65
CA VAL A 481 28.05 -5.62 2.52
C VAL A 481 27.43 -5.98 3.86
N VAL A 482 26.13 -6.26 3.86
CA VAL A 482 25.32 -6.54 5.05
C VAL A 482 24.52 -7.82 4.85
N ASP A 483 23.99 -8.38 5.94
CA ASP A 483 23.14 -9.57 5.88
C ASP A 483 21.69 -9.21 5.51
N GLU A 484 21.22 -8.02 5.90
CA GLU A 484 19.86 -7.54 5.58
C GLU A 484 19.79 -6.00 5.54
N LEU A 485 18.83 -5.46 4.80
CA LEU A 485 18.51 -4.03 4.80
C LEU A 485 17.40 -3.73 5.83
N PRO A 486 17.47 -2.58 6.54
CA PRO A 486 16.41 -2.17 7.45
C PRO A 486 15.11 -1.93 6.66
N ARG A 487 14.01 -2.52 7.14
CA ARG A 487 12.70 -2.43 6.49
C ARG A 487 11.64 -1.98 7.48
N ASN A 488 10.64 -1.28 6.96
CA ASN A 488 9.43 -1.05 7.71
C ASN A 488 8.51 -2.29 7.65
N THR A 489 7.41 -2.24 8.38
CA THR A 489 6.41 -3.33 8.45
C THR A 489 5.77 -3.69 7.09
N MET A 490 5.88 -2.80 6.10
CA MET A 490 5.43 -3.01 4.71
C MET A 490 6.53 -3.58 3.80
N GLY A 491 7.68 -3.96 4.37
CA GLY A 491 8.81 -4.48 3.61
C GLY A 491 9.59 -3.43 2.81
N LYS A 492 9.31 -2.13 2.96
CA LYS A 492 10.06 -1.05 2.29
C LYS A 492 11.38 -0.81 3.00
N VAL A 493 12.46 -0.73 2.22
CA VAL A 493 13.78 -0.34 2.73
C VAL A 493 13.73 1.07 3.34
N GLN A 494 14.26 1.18 4.55
CA GLN A 494 14.33 2.44 5.31
C GLN A 494 15.68 3.14 5.08
N LYS A 495 15.83 3.86 3.95
CA LYS A 495 17.05 4.57 3.59
C LYS A 495 17.45 5.65 4.60
N ASN A 496 16.49 6.22 5.32
CA ASN A 496 16.78 7.15 6.42
C ASN A 496 17.60 6.48 7.54
N VAL A 497 17.27 5.24 7.91
CA VAL A 497 18.02 4.48 8.91
C VAL A 497 19.45 4.23 8.43
N LEU A 498 19.62 3.88 7.15
CA LEU A 498 20.95 3.72 6.56
C LEU A 498 21.74 5.03 6.53
N ARG A 499 21.10 6.16 6.19
CA ARG A 499 21.75 7.48 6.24
C ARG A 499 22.25 7.82 7.64
N ASP A 500 21.42 7.59 8.66
CA ASP A 500 21.80 7.83 10.05
C ASP A 500 22.96 6.91 10.50
N GLN A 501 22.95 5.66 10.07
CA GLN A 501 23.97 4.67 10.39
C GLN A 501 25.35 5.03 9.77
N TYR A 502 25.33 5.55 8.55
CA TYR A 502 26.55 5.82 7.78
C TYR A 502 26.94 7.29 7.68
N LYS A 503 26.25 8.21 8.39
CA LYS A 503 26.40 9.66 8.25
C LYS A 503 27.82 10.20 8.42
N ASP A 504 28.68 9.51 9.18
CA ASP A 504 30.01 9.99 9.55
C ASP A 504 31.16 9.34 8.76
N ILE A 505 30.86 8.51 7.75
CA ILE A 505 31.88 7.71 7.02
C ILE A 505 32.85 8.55 6.17
N TYR A 506 32.47 9.77 5.79
CA TYR A 506 33.29 10.70 5.01
C TYR A 506 33.74 11.95 5.81
N THR A 507 33.39 12.04 7.08
CA THR A 507 33.68 13.19 7.92
C THR A 507 34.88 12.96 8.86
N LYS A 508 35.54 11.78 8.74
CA LYS A 508 36.74 11.45 9.51
C LYS A 508 38.00 11.59 8.68
#